data_c846d242169b0b51f5ad23f1c9fb4bda
#
_entry.id   c846d242169b0b51f5ad23f1c9fb4bda
#
_cell.length_a   1.000
_cell.length_b   1.000
_cell.length_c   1.000
_cell.angle_alpha   90.00
_cell.angle_beta   90.00
_cell.angle_gamma   90.00
#
_symmetry.space_group_name_H-M   'P 1'
#
loop_
_entity.id
_entity.type
_entity.pdbx_description
1 polymer ?
#
loop_
_entity_poly.entity_id
_entity_poly.type
_entity_poly.pdbx_seq_one_letter_code
_entity_poly.pdbx_strand_id
1 'polypeptide(L)'
;MKFEFNKCSKLSVGVELELITVNRDDYYPIRKFGSIIESVGKEFKQYVHPEFFQAMLEISSPILDNIDDIHDFLRKMFDELVTAGEKYNFYTVALGIHPSLRAEDTKITDDKRYYRLHKELQEILRRFIINGLHIHIGMPDEKTAMKSFNLTNYYLPIFLALSTSSPFHEGKLTGLHSYRNKIFETLPRGGFPEYIEHYDEFIDSMNKLYLTDYIKSYNDIWWDTRIRPDFGTIELRVCDSINSIERIQAIASLLQALCLYSKTKYVPKHSHLICKQNKWNAERYSLDGNFITNDGNLVSIRTMGKKLLRVLKSLGIFSELSTEHYVELIEKFLHEPSVSQKIIYDYRKDKSLKNAIAKGIIS
;
A
#
# COMPACT_ATOMS: atom_id res chain seq x y z
N MET A 1 4.59 10.41 -25.56
CA MET A 1 4.96 10.88 -24.22
C MET A 1 6.45 10.60 -24.04
N LYS A 2 7.26 11.55 -23.57
CA LYS A 2 8.63 11.21 -23.18
C LYS A 2 8.58 10.62 -21.79
N PHE A 3 8.94 9.36 -21.68
CA PHE A 3 9.04 8.65 -20.40
C PHE A 3 10.45 8.83 -19.81
N GLU A 4 10.87 10.11 -19.66
CA GLU A 4 12.13 10.44 -19.01
C GLU A 4 12.00 10.18 -17.50
N PHE A 5 13.05 9.62 -16.90
CA PHE A 5 13.10 9.33 -15.48
C PHE A 5 13.58 10.58 -14.71
N ASN A 6 12.75 11.10 -13.82
CA ASN A 6 13.11 12.21 -12.94
C ASN A 6 14.00 11.67 -11.81
N LYS A 7 15.30 12.03 -11.87
CA LYS A 7 16.29 11.51 -10.90
C LYS A 7 16.15 12.19 -9.56
N CYS A 8 16.12 11.39 -8.50
CA CYS A 8 16.19 11.86 -7.12
C CYS A 8 17.52 11.42 -6.50
N SER A 9 18.37 12.35 -6.12
CA SER A 9 19.70 12.05 -5.55
C SER A 9 19.65 11.40 -4.17
N LYS A 10 18.55 11.63 -3.43
CA LYS A 10 18.29 11.06 -2.12
C LYS A 10 17.25 9.94 -2.24
N LEU A 11 17.28 8.96 -1.32
CA LEU A 11 16.22 8.00 -1.14
C LEU A 11 15.07 8.62 -0.31
N SER A 12 14.54 9.76 -0.79
CA SER A 12 13.41 10.46 -0.16
C SER A 12 12.18 9.56 -0.11
N VAL A 13 11.24 9.89 0.77
CA VAL A 13 10.06 9.08 1.02
C VAL A 13 8.79 9.87 0.71
N GLY A 14 7.78 9.20 0.18
CA GLY A 14 6.40 9.69 0.08
C GLY A 14 5.44 8.63 0.58
N VAL A 15 4.35 9.05 1.22
CA VAL A 15 3.31 8.14 1.71
C VAL A 15 1.95 8.63 1.21
N GLU A 16 1.18 7.71 0.62
CA GLU A 16 -0.23 7.88 0.29
C GLU A 16 -1.04 6.88 1.11
N LEU A 17 -2.06 7.35 1.82
CA LEU A 17 -2.92 6.52 2.65
C LEU A 17 -4.37 6.73 2.26
N GLU A 18 -4.97 5.68 1.71
CA GLU A 18 -6.39 5.65 1.34
C GLU A 18 -7.24 5.29 2.57
N LEU A 19 -8.36 5.98 2.74
CA LEU A 19 -9.21 5.93 3.92
C LEU A 19 -10.68 5.91 3.51
N ILE A 20 -11.55 5.46 4.43
CA ILE A 20 -12.99 5.53 4.26
C ILE A 20 -13.65 6.26 5.43
N THR A 21 -14.66 7.08 5.15
CA THR A 21 -15.46 7.77 6.18
C THR A 21 -16.71 6.97 6.54
N VAL A 22 -16.98 6.83 7.83
CA VAL A 22 -18.11 6.07 8.36
C VAL A 22 -18.91 6.87 9.40
N ASN A 23 -20.20 6.63 9.49
CA ASN A 23 -21.06 7.19 10.53
C ASN A 23 -20.62 6.70 11.93
N ARG A 24 -20.71 7.54 12.96
CA ARG A 24 -20.34 7.17 14.34
C ARG A 24 -21.29 6.17 15.00
N ASP A 25 -22.55 6.13 14.57
CA ASP A 25 -23.57 5.31 15.23
C ASP A 25 -23.51 3.83 14.77
N ASP A 26 -23.47 3.61 13.45
CA ASP A 26 -23.55 2.27 12.87
C ASP A 26 -22.27 1.83 12.14
N TYR A 27 -21.29 2.73 12.01
CA TYR A 27 -20.03 2.55 11.26
C TYR A 27 -20.25 2.25 9.77
N TYR A 28 -21.39 2.65 9.22
CA TYR A 28 -21.67 2.52 7.81
C TYR A 28 -21.01 3.65 7.00
N PRO A 29 -20.50 3.38 5.79
CA PRO A 29 -19.85 4.39 4.98
C PRO A 29 -20.71 5.57 4.62
N ILE A 30 -20.18 6.78 4.73
CA ILE A 30 -20.87 8.04 4.42
C ILE A 30 -19.96 8.99 3.63
N ARG A 31 -20.56 9.92 2.89
CA ARG A 31 -19.84 10.92 2.12
C ARG A 31 -19.51 12.11 2.99
N LYS A 32 -18.24 12.31 3.31
CA LYS A 32 -17.81 13.44 4.17
C LYS A 32 -16.63 14.23 3.60
N PHE A 33 -16.21 13.96 2.35
CA PHE A 33 -15.07 14.68 1.75
C PHE A 33 -15.24 16.20 1.80
N GLY A 34 -16.40 16.75 1.43
CA GLY A 34 -16.67 18.20 1.53
C GLY A 34 -16.54 18.74 2.95
N SER A 35 -17.09 18.03 3.94
CA SER A 35 -16.99 18.42 5.36
C SER A 35 -15.54 18.38 5.87
N ILE A 36 -14.75 17.42 5.40
CA ILE A 36 -13.31 17.32 5.72
C ILE A 36 -12.59 18.55 5.15
N ILE A 37 -12.76 18.84 3.86
CA ILE A 37 -12.11 20.00 3.21
C ILE A 37 -12.52 21.35 3.84
N GLU A 38 -13.73 21.47 4.37
CA GLU A 38 -14.15 22.65 5.13
C GLU A 38 -13.44 22.79 6.46
N SER A 39 -13.18 21.67 7.16
CA SER A 39 -12.63 21.62 8.51
C SER A 39 -11.12 21.67 8.55
N VAL A 40 -10.47 20.94 7.65
CA VAL A 40 -9.01 20.80 7.60
C VAL A 40 -8.32 22.15 7.39
N GLY A 41 -7.25 22.43 8.14
CA GLY A 41 -6.43 23.63 8.02
C GLY A 41 -6.01 23.92 6.58
N LYS A 42 -5.94 25.20 6.23
CA LYS A 42 -5.71 25.64 4.83
C LYS A 42 -4.44 25.03 4.24
N GLU A 43 -3.39 24.89 5.02
CA GLU A 43 -2.09 24.33 4.66
C GLU A 43 -2.14 22.81 4.39
N PHE A 44 -3.13 22.11 4.97
CA PHE A 44 -3.28 20.65 4.83
C PHE A 44 -4.21 20.24 3.69
N LYS A 45 -5.04 21.16 3.17
CA LYS A 45 -6.04 20.85 2.12
C LYS A 45 -5.42 20.25 0.86
N GLN A 46 -4.20 20.66 0.52
CA GLN A 46 -3.47 20.16 -0.64
C GLN A 46 -3.04 18.70 -0.54
N TYR A 47 -3.10 18.11 0.65
CA TYR A 47 -2.71 16.72 0.94
C TYR A 47 -3.90 15.77 1.07
N VAL A 48 -5.14 16.29 0.92
CA VAL A 48 -6.38 15.51 1.02
C VAL A 48 -7.07 15.47 -0.33
N HIS A 49 -7.22 14.29 -0.90
CA HIS A 49 -7.75 14.08 -2.24
C HIS A 49 -9.02 13.22 -2.21
N PRO A 50 -9.99 13.47 -3.11
CA PRO A 50 -11.11 12.57 -3.28
C PRO A 50 -10.65 11.28 -3.96
N GLU A 51 -11.24 10.15 -3.58
CA GLU A 51 -11.04 8.87 -4.19
C GLU A 51 -12.22 8.45 -5.10
N PHE A 52 -12.08 7.27 -5.75
CA PHE A 52 -13.03 6.76 -6.73
C PHE A 52 -14.46 6.72 -6.21
N PHE A 53 -14.66 6.32 -4.96
CA PHE A 53 -15.99 6.37 -4.31
C PHE A 53 -16.08 7.53 -3.33
N GLN A 54 -17.28 8.16 -3.27
CA GLN A 54 -17.52 9.37 -2.49
C GLN A 54 -17.36 9.22 -0.97
N ALA A 55 -17.34 7.99 -0.44
CA ALA A 55 -17.05 7.71 0.96
C ALA A 55 -15.54 7.56 1.24
N MET A 56 -14.72 7.56 0.19
CA MET A 56 -13.28 7.36 0.28
C MET A 56 -12.53 8.66 0.07
N LEU A 57 -11.34 8.75 0.66
CA LEU A 57 -10.38 9.84 0.48
C LEU A 57 -8.96 9.29 0.56
N GLU A 58 -8.02 10.05 0.03
CA GLU A 58 -6.58 9.79 0.12
C GLU A 58 -5.88 10.94 0.84
N ILE A 59 -4.91 10.60 1.68
CA ILE A 59 -3.93 11.53 2.22
C ILE A 59 -2.61 11.25 1.51
N SER A 60 -2.03 12.27 0.85
CA SER A 60 -0.73 12.17 0.19
C SER A 60 0.26 13.11 0.87
N SER A 61 1.40 12.59 1.33
CA SER A 61 2.44 13.42 1.94
C SER A 61 3.16 14.30 0.90
N PRO A 62 3.79 15.40 1.32
CA PRO A 62 4.85 16.00 0.52
C PRO A 62 6.01 15.00 0.37
N ILE A 63 7.04 15.38 -0.40
CA ILE A 63 8.32 14.66 -0.40
C ILE A 63 8.96 14.84 0.98
N LEU A 64 9.20 13.73 1.66
CA LEU A 64 9.81 13.69 2.99
C LEU A 64 11.29 13.30 2.86
N ASP A 65 12.15 13.98 3.60
CA ASP A 65 13.58 13.68 3.57
C ASP A 65 13.92 12.45 4.42
N ASN A 66 13.16 12.19 5.50
CA ASN A 66 13.44 11.13 6.48
C ASN A 66 12.19 10.31 6.78
N ILE A 67 12.40 9.08 7.27
CA ILE A 67 11.30 8.21 7.74
C ILE A 67 10.60 8.81 8.97
N ASP A 68 11.32 9.55 9.82
CA ASP A 68 10.76 10.21 11.00
C ASP A 68 9.69 11.24 10.63
N ASP A 69 9.87 11.95 9.51
CA ASP A 69 8.92 12.95 9.02
C ASP A 69 7.53 12.35 8.69
N ILE A 70 7.45 11.04 8.43
CA ILE A 70 6.18 10.33 8.24
C ILE A 70 5.31 10.45 9.49
N HIS A 71 5.92 10.29 10.68
CA HIS A 71 5.18 10.36 11.94
C HIS A 71 4.54 11.74 12.10
N ASP A 72 5.33 12.79 11.95
CA ASP A 72 4.85 14.17 12.17
C ASP A 72 3.78 14.57 11.15
N PHE A 73 3.96 14.16 9.89
CA PHE A 73 2.96 14.42 8.86
C PHE A 73 1.65 13.67 9.13
N LEU A 74 1.70 12.34 9.32
CA LEU A 74 0.50 11.54 9.51
C LEU A 74 -0.20 11.88 10.83
N ARG A 75 0.53 12.19 11.92
CA ARG A 75 -0.07 12.61 13.19
C ARG A 75 -0.89 13.87 13.02
N LYS A 76 -0.34 14.90 12.38
CA LYS A 76 -1.06 16.14 12.08
C LYS A 76 -2.30 15.89 11.23
N MET A 77 -2.17 15.07 10.17
CA MET A 77 -3.30 14.73 9.31
C MET A 77 -4.39 13.95 10.07
N PHE A 78 -4.00 13.02 10.94
CA PHE A 78 -4.95 12.25 11.75
C PHE A 78 -5.69 13.18 12.74
N ASP A 79 -5.00 14.10 13.40
CA ASP A 79 -5.59 15.09 14.31
C ASP A 79 -6.62 15.98 13.58
N GLU A 80 -6.29 16.42 12.34
CA GLU A 80 -7.22 17.18 11.48
C GLU A 80 -8.48 16.35 11.13
N LEU A 81 -8.31 15.06 10.78
CA LEU A 81 -9.42 14.17 10.44
C LEU A 81 -10.28 13.84 11.66
N VAL A 82 -9.68 13.66 12.84
CA VAL A 82 -10.41 13.46 14.11
C VAL A 82 -11.23 14.71 14.45
N THR A 83 -10.63 15.89 14.35
CA THR A 83 -11.31 17.17 14.58
C THR A 83 -12.51 17.37 13.64
N ALA A 84 -12.32 17.07 12.33
CA ALA A 84 -13.41 17.09 11.36
C ALA A 84 -14.50 16.06 11.70
N GLY A 85 -14.09 14.87 12.12
CA GLY A 85 -14.99 13.79 12.53
C GLY A 85 -15.83 14.13 13.76
N GLU A 86 -15.26 14.83 14.73
CA GLU A 86 -16.00 15.34 15.91
C GLU A 86 -17.03 16.40 15.51
N LYS A 87 -16.62 17.35 14.68
CA LYS A 87 -17.49 18.45 14.23
C LYS A 87 -18.66 17.97 13.38
N TYR A 88 -18.46 16.97 12.52
CA TYR A 88 -19.43 16.53 11.50
C TYR A 88 -19.98 15.12 11.72
N ASN A 89 -19.77 14.54 12.90
CA ASN A 89 -20.28 13.24 13.36
C ASN A 89 -19.90 12.05 12.45
N PHE A 90 -18.59 11.83 12.22
CA PHE A 90 -18.08 10.67 11.50
C PHE A 90 -16.77 10.16 12.10
N TYR A 91 -16.37 8.94 11.70
CA TYR A 91 -15.01 8.44 11.87
C TYR A 91 -14.34 8.27 10.51
N THR A 92 -13.01 8.36 10.52
CA THR A 92 -12.17 7.95 9.38
C THR A 92 -11.51 6.61 9.72
N VAL A 93 -11.53 5.67 8.77
CA VAL A 93 -11.10 4.28 8.99
C VAL A 93 -10.04 3.91 7.97
N ALA A 94 -8.93 3.36 8.45
CA ALA A 94 -7.82 2.80 7.67
C ALA A 94 -7.86 1.26 7.76
N LEU A 95 -8.56 0.62 6.84
CA LEU A 95 -8.60 -0.83 6.60
C LEU A 95 -8.57 -1.08 5.10
N GLY A 96 -7.94 -2.15 4.66
CA GLY A 96 -7.85 -2.47 3.23
C GLY A 96 -9.21 -2.66 2.56
N ILE A 97 -10.22 -3.14 3.30
CA ILE A 97 -11.64 -3.20 2.89
C ILE A 97 -12.50 -2.92 4.10
N HIS A 98 -13.57 -2.15 3.91
CA HIS A 98 -14.59 -1.99 4.93
C HIS A 98 -15.38 -3.30 5.09
N PRO A 99 -15.47 -3.89 6.31
CA PRO A 99 -15.98 -5.25 6.51
C PRO A 99 -17.38 -5.53 5.98
N SER A 100 -18.31 -4.58 6.00
CA SER A 100 -19.70 -4.79 5.66
C SER A 100 -20.19 -4.06 4.41
N LEU A 101 -19.35 -3.19 3.80
CA LEU A 101 -19.75 -2.39 2.66
C LEU A 101 -19.98 -3.25 1.41
N ARG A 102 -21.03 -2.92 0.67
CA ARG A 102 -21.35 -3.52 -0.63
C ARG A 102 -21.14 -2.51 -1.76
N ALA A 103 -20.89 -3.01 -2.94
CA ALA A 103 -20.69 -2.19 -4.13
C ALA A 103 -21.89 -1.26 -4.44
N GLU A 104 -23.10 -1.70 -4.16
CA GLU A 104 -24.36 -0.96 -4.39
C GLU A 104 -24.58 0.21 -3.42
N ASP A 105 -23.87 0.22 -2.29
CA ASP A 105 -24.05 1.20 -1.22
C ASP A 105 -23.24 2.50 -1.44
N THR A 106 -22.40 2.53 -2.47
CA THR A 106 -21.51 3.67 -2.75
C THR A 106 -21.84 4.33 -4.09
N LYS A 107 -21.46 5.60 -4.20
CA LYS A 107 -21.54 6.35 -5.46
C LYS A 107 -20.16 6.73 -5.92
N ILE A 108 -19.95 6.65 -7.24
CA ILE A 108 -18.71 7.11 -7.88
C ILE A 108 -18.60 8.62 -7.69
N THR A 109 -17.38 9.08 -7.41
CA THR A 109 -17.04 10.51 -7.34
C THR A 109 -17.20 11.14 -8.70
N ASP A 110 -17.78 12.36 -8.76
CA ASP A 110 -18.01 13.10 -9.99
C ASP A 110 -16.70 13.62 -10.58
N ASP A 111 -16.02 12.77 -11.34
CA ASP A 111 -14.75 13.07 -12.02
C ASP A 111 -14.70 12.35 -13.37
N LYS A 112 -14.21 13.08 -14.41
CA LYS A 112 -14.12 12.57 -15.79
C LYS A 112 -13.24 11.33 -15.91
N ARG A 113 -12.16 11.24 -15.11
CA ARG A 113 -11.25 10.08 -15.08
C ARG A 113 -11.99 8.85 -14.56
N TYR A 114 -12.75 9.01 -13.49
CA TYR A 114 -13.50 7.90 -12.88
C TYR A 114 -14.63 7.40 -13.77
N TYR A 115 -15.31 8.28 -14.48
CA TYR A 115 -16.31 7.87 -15.48
C TYR A 115 -15.69 7.12 -16.66
N ARG A 116 -14.48 7.53 -17.11
CA ARG A 116 -13.74 6.79 -18.14
C ARG A 116 -13.39 5.38 -17.67
N LEU A 117 -12.83 5.26 -16.48
CA LEU A 117 -12.48 3.97 -15.88
C LEU A 117 -13.71 3.08 -15.69
N HIS A 118 -14.83 3.64 -15.23
CA HIS A 118 -16.07 2.90 -15.09
C HIS A 118 -16.61 2.40 -16.45
N LYS A 119 -16.49 3.21 -17.52
CA LYS A 119 -16.86 2.78 -18.86
C LYS A 119 -16.00 1.63 -19.38
N GLU A 120 -14.71 1.62 -19.05
CA GLU A 120 -13.77 0.57 -19.46
C GLU A 120 -13.96 -0.72 -18.64
N LEU A 121 -14.05 -0.61 -17.32
CA LEU A 121 -13.94 -1.73 -16.38
C LEU A 121 -15.29 -2.26 -15.88
N GLN A 122 -16.38 -1.50 -16.06
CA GLN A 122 -17.76 -1.88 -15.74
C GLN A 122 -17.90 -2.49 -14.32
N GLU A 123 -18.43 -3.71 -14.21
CA GLU A 123 -18.68 -4.41 -12.95
C GLU A 123 -17.39 -4.69 -12.13
N ILE A 124 -16.25 -4.83 -12.80
CA ILE A 124 -14.97 -4.99 -12.09
C ILE A 124 -14.71 -3.79 -11.19
N LEU A 125 -14.92 -2.57 -11.72
CA LEU A 125 -14.63 -1.34 -10.96
C LEU A 125 -15.62 -1.11 -9.81
N ARG A 126 -16.85 -1.63 -9.88
CA ARG A 126 -17.81 -1.54 -8.77
C ARG A 126 -17.33 -2.22 -7.50
N ARG A 127 -16.50 -3.26 -7.63
CA ARG A 127 -15.91 -3.98 -6.49
C ARG A 127 -14.69 -3.28 -5.91
N PHE A 128 -14.25 -2.16 -6.51
CA PHE A 128 -13.00 -1.48 -6.19
C PHE A 128 -13.11 -0.55 -4.97
N ILE A 129 -13.90 -0.96 -3.97
CA ILE A 129 -14.04 -0.26 -2.69
C ILE A 129 -12.97 -0.81 -1.74
N ILE A 130 -11.75 -0.44 -2.04
CA ILE A 130 -10.54 -0.93 -1.39
C ILE A 130 -9.63 0.24 -1.08
N ASN A 131 -8.93 0.18 0.06
CA ASN A 131 -8.01 1.20 0.51
C ASN A 131 -6.60 0.64 0.67
N GLY A 132 -5.62 1.33 0.15
CA GLY A 132 -4.21 0.97 0.21
C GLY A 132 -3.37 1.93 1.04
N LEU A 133 -2.18 1.45 1.35
CA LEU A 133 -1.03 2.25 1.76
C LEU A 133 -0.02 2.16 0.62
N HIS A 134 0.35 3.31 0.05
CA HIS A 134 1.40 3.39 -0.95
C HIS A 134 2.62 4.09 -0.36
N ILE A 135 3.81 3.57 -0.68
CA ILE A 135 5.07 4.13 -0.20
C ILE A 135 5.98 4.33 -1.40
N HIS A 136 6.41 5.57 -1.60
CA HIS A 136 7.35 5.97 -2.62
C HIS A 136 8.75 6.09 -2.04
N ILE A 137 9.77 5.56 -2.76
CA ILE A 137 11.18 5.80 -2.46
C ILE A 137 11.84 6.42 -3.68
N GLY A 138 12.47 7.59 -3.49
CA GLY A 138 13.20 8.30 -4.55
C GLY A 138 14.39 7.50 -5.07
N MET A 139 14.60 7.50 -6.39
CA MET A 139 15.65 6.73 -7.04
C MET A 139 16.65 7.63 -7.74
N PRO A 140 17.97 7.36 -7.63
CA PRO A 140 19.00 8.19 -8.25
C PRO A 140 19.06 8.05 -9.77
N ASP A 141 18.62 6.92 -10.29
CA ASP A 141 18.61 6.61 -11.72
C ASP A 141 17.68 5.43 -12.06
N GLU A 142 17.40 5.27 -13.32
CA GLU A 142 16.53 4.23 -13.88
C GLU A 142 17.04 2.81 -13.64
N LYS A 143 18.37 2.61 -13.65
CA LYS A 143 18.99 1.30 -13.41
C LYS A 143 18.81 0.86 -11.96
N THR A 144 19.00 1.78 -11.01
CA THR A 144 18.75 1.53 -9.58
C THR A 144 17.27 1.31 -9.33
N ALA A 145 16.39 2.08 -9.96
CA ALA A 145 14.95 1.91 -9.87
C ALA A 145 14.52 0.50 -10.33
N MET A 146 15.07 0.01 -11.45
CA MET A 146 14.77 -1.33 -11.97
C MET A 146 15.24 -2.44 -11.03
N LYS A 147 16.45 -2.33 -10.47
CA LYS A 147 16.96 -3.27 -9.47
C LYS A 147 16.09 -3.28 -8.22
N SER A 148 15.72 -2.09 -7.71
CA SER A 148 14.86 -1.94 -6.55
C SER A 148 13.48 -2.53 -6.80
N PHE A 149 12.90 -2.29 -7.99
CA PHE A 149 11.62 -2.86 -8.41
C PHE A 149 11.64 -4.40 -8.36
N ASN A 150 12.61 -5.04 -9.00
CA ASN A 150 12.71 -6.49 -9.03
C ASN A 150 12.95 -7.07 -7.62
N LEU A 151 13.81 -6.44 -6.81
CA LEU A 151 14.11 -6.90 -5.47
C LEU A 151 12.90 -6.71 -4.52
N THR A 152 12.18 -5.60 -4.66
CA THR A 152 10.95 -5.36 -3.91
C THR A 152 9.89 -6.41 -4.26
N ASN A 153 9.74 -6.78 -5.54
CA ASN A 153 8.82 -7.83 -5.96
C ASN A 153 9.18 -9.20 -5.36
N TYR A 154 10.46 -9.54 -5.24
CA TYR A 154 10.88 -10.78 -4.58
C TYR A 154 10.47 -10.81 -3.09
N TYR A 155 10.66 -9.70 -2.36
CA TYR A 155 10.33 -9.59 -0.95
C TYR A 155 8.91 -9.05 -0.67
N LEU A 156 8.12 -8.80 -1.71
CA LEU A 156 6.77 -8.24 -1.63
C LEU A 156 5.86 -8.95 -0.62
N PRO A 157 5.89 -10.29 -0.44
CA PRO A 157 5.09 -10.99 0.54
C PRO A 157 5.32 -10.52 2.00
N ILE A 158 6.52 -10.01 2.32
CA ILE A 158 6.84 -9.49 3.66
C ILE A 158 6.08 -8.18 3.92
N PHE A 159 6.12 -7.25 2.96
CA PHE A 159 5.43 -5.96 3.06
C PHE A 159 3.91 -6.14 3.14
N LEU A 160 3.37 -7.01 2.29
CA LEU A 160 1.95 -7.35 2.33
C LEU A 160 1.56 -7.95 3.69
N ALA A 161 2.32 -8.94 4.19
CA ALA A 161 2.01 -9.60 5.45
C ALA A 161 2.06 -8.65 6.67
N LEU A 162 2.95 -7.65 6.65
CA LEU A 162 3.04 -6.61 7.68
C LEU A 162 1.82 -5.68 7.70
N SER A 163 1.16 -5.48 6.56
CA SER A 163 0.06 -4.52 6.39
C SER A 163 -1.34 -5.14 6.32
N THR A 164 -1.49 -6.48 6.24
CA THR A 164 -2.80 -7.11 6.05
C THR A 164 -3.86 -6.61 7.04
N SER A 165 -5.01 -6.12 6.53
CA SER A 165 -6.10 -5.54 7.32
C SER A 165 -7.50 -5.78 6.72
N SER A 166 -7.63 -6.64 5.69
CA SER A 166 -8.87 -6.81 4.93
C SER A 166 -9.37 -8.27 4.89
N PRO A 167 -9.71 -8.88 6.05
CA PRO A 167 -10.16 -10.28 6.08
C PRO A 167 -11.63 -10.46 5.71
N PHE A 168 -12.40 -9.39 5.56
CA PHE A 168 -13.83 -9.42 5.25
C PHE A 168 -14.14 -8.91 3.85
N HIS A 169 -15.25 -9.39 3.31
CA HIS A 169 -15.91 -8.85 2.13
C HIS A 169 -17.42 -9.03 2.25
N GLU A 170 -18.18 -7.93 2.12
CA GLU A 170 -19.65 -7.91 2.20
C GLU A 170 -20.22 -8.66 3.43
N GLY A 171 -19.66 -8.38 4.60
CA GLY A 171 -20.07 -8.95 5.87
C GLY A 171 -19.57 -10.37 6.15
N LYS A 172 -18.83 -10.99 5.24
CA LYS A 172 -18.37 -12.38 5.35
C LYS A 172 -16.86 -12.45 5.55
N LEU A 173 -16.43 -13.33 6.45
CA LEU A 173 -15.02 -13.69 6.59
C LEU A 173 -14.58 -14.50 5.38
N THR A 174 -13.64 -13.98 4.60
CA THR A 174 -13.21 -14.53 3.31
C THR A 174 -12.27 -15.73 3.43
N GLY A 175 -11.66 -15.90 4.59
CA GLY A 175 -10.57 -16.84 4.80
C GLY A 175 -9.19 -16.31 4.39
N LEU A 176 -9.10 -15.08 3.88
CA LEU A 176 -7.85 -14.38 3.56
C LEU A 176 -7.54 -13.33 4.63
N HIS A 177 -6.30 -12.90 4.72
CA HIS A 177 -5.85 -11.79 5.55
C HIS A 177 -5.83 -10.47 4.78
N SER A 178 -5.64 -10.53 3.44
CA SER A 178 -5.81 -9.42 2.51
C SER A 178 -6.69 -9.84 1.33
N TYR A 179 -7.99 -9.59 1.41
CA TYR A 179 -8.90 -9.77 0.28
C TYR A 179 -8.81 -8.61 -0.71
N ARG A 180 -8.36 -7.42 -0.27
CA ARG A 180 -8.09 -6.26 -1.12
C ARG A 180 -7.24 -6.64 -2.33
N ASN A 181 -6.18 -7.38 -2.11
CA ASN A 181 -5.28 -7.77 -3.19
C ASN A 181 -5.97 -8.67 -4.24
N LYS A 182 -6.94 -9.50 -3.86
CA LYS A 182 -7.72 -10.31 -4.81
C LYS A 182 -8.63 -9.46 -5.69
N ILE A 183 -9.25 -8.42 -5.12
CA ILE A 183 -10.02 -7.45 -5.92
C ILE A 183 -9.07 -6.70 -6.87
N PHE A 184 -7.92 -6.25 -6.37
CA PHE A 184 -6.94 -5.49 -7.14
C PHE A 184 -6.40 -6.29 -8.35
N GLU A 185 -6.18 -7.58 -8.20
CA GLU A 185 -5.71 -8.47 -9.27
C GLU A 185 -6.72 -8.68 -10.42
N THR A 186 -7.98 -8.28 -10.24
CA THR A 186 -8.98 -8.36 -11.32
C THR A 186 -8.80 -7.29 -12.39
N LEU A 187 -7.99 -6.26 -12.13
CA LEU A 187 -7.69 -5.21 -13.10
C LEU A 187 -6.77 -5.74 -14.21
N PRO A 188 -7.03 -5.38 -15.48
CA PRO A 188 -6.26 -5.89 -16.63
C PRO A 188 -4.78 -5.51 -16.62
N ARG A 189 -4.43 -4.43 -15.92
CA ARG A 189 -3.06 -3.91 -15.76
C ARG A 189 -2.66 -3.84 -14.30
N GLY A 190 -3.26 -4.72 -13.45
CA GLY A 190 -3.07 -4.77 -12.00
C GLY A 190 -2.36 -6.04 -11.53
N GLY A 191 -2.06 -6.07 -10.22
CA GLY A 191 -1.50 -7.21 -9.54
C GLY A 191 0.01 -7.34 -9.65
N PHE A 192 0.50 -8.57 -9.49
CA PHE A 192 1.94 -8.85 -9.41
C PHE A 192 2.62 -8.70 -10.78
N PRO A 193 3.60 -7.77 -10.93
CA PRO A 193 4.29 -7.55 -12.20
C PRO A 193 5.27 -8.67 -12.54
N GLU A 194 5.64 -8.78 -13.83
CA GLU A 194 6.70 -9.66 -14.27
C GLU A 194 8.08 -9.12 -13.90
N TYR A 195 9.09 -10.01 -13.92
CA TYR A 195 10.47 -9.60 -13.82
C TYR A 195 10.88 -8.87 -15.12
N ILE A 196 11.40 -7.66 -14.98
CA ILE A 196 11.87 -6.84 -16.11
C ILE A 196 13.37 -6.56 -15.89
N GLU A 197 14.23 -6.97 -16.82
CA GLU A 197 15.67 -6.86 -16.64
C GLU A 197 16.17 -5.43 -16.90
N HIS A 198 15.68 -4.80 -17.95
CA HIS A 198 16.14 -3.51 -18.42
C HIS A 198 15.03 -2.46 -18.43
N TYR A 199 15.38 -1.22 -18.09
CA TYR A 199 14.44 -0.11 -18.10
C TYR A 199 13.83 0.15 -19.49
N ASP A 200 14.61 -0.08 -20.57
CA ASP A 200 14.12 0.09 -21.94
C ASP A 200 12.97 -0.86 -22.28
N GLU A 201 12.97 -2.10 -21.75
CA GLU A 201 11.86 -3.07 -21.92
C GLU A 201 10.56 -2.54 -21.26
N PHE A 202 10.71 -1.95 -20.06
CA PHE A 202 9.59 -1.29 -19.39
C PHE A 202 9.03 -0.14 -20.21
N ILE A 203 9.92 0.75 -20.71
CA ILE A 203 9.53 1.92 -21.51
C ILE A 203 8.91 1.51 -22.86
N ASP A 204 9.43 0.48 -23.52
CA ASP A 204 8.85 -0.04 -24.75
C ASP A 204 7.41 -0.53 -24.54
N SER A 205 7.18 -1.27 -23.46
CA SER A 205 5.84 -1.73 -23.09
C SER A 205 4.88 -0.58 -22.80
N MET A 206 5.34 0.43 -22.03
CA MET A 206 4.55 1.64 -21.72
C MET A 206 4.22 2.43 -23.00
N ASN A 207 5.18 2.60 -23.91
CA ASN A 207 4.97 3.28 -25.19
C ASN A 207 3.94 2.57 -26.05
N LYS A 208 4.00 1.23 -26.15
CA LYS A 208 3.00 0.45 -26.90
C LYS A 208 1.60 0.65 -26.39
N LEU A 209 1.41 0.56 -25.06
CA LEU A 209 0.11 0.79 -24.41
C LEU A 209 -0.38 2.24 -24.60
N TYR A 210 0.53 3.23 -24.54
CA TYR A 210 0.20 4.63 -24.74
C TYR A 210 -0.19 4.94 -26.19
N LEU A 211 0.58 4.46 -27.17
CA LEU A 211 0.32 4.66 -28.60
C LEU A 211 -0.97 3.98 -29.09
N THR A 212 -1.36 2.91 -28.42
CA THR A 212 -2.62 2.19 -28.69
C THR A 212 -3.81 2.69 -27.86
N ASP A 213 -3.61 3.78 -27.09
CA ASP A 213 -4.63 4.47 -26.29
C ASP A 213 -5.20 3.67 -25.10
N TYR A 214 -4.54 2.55 -24.73
CA TYR A 214 -4.95 1.77 -23.54
C TYR A 214 -4.55 2.41 -22.21
N ILE A 215 -3.50 3.25 -22.20
CA ILE A 215 -3.13 4.07 -21.05
C ILE A 215 -3.00 5.53 -21.46
N LYS A 216 -3.28 6.43 -20.53
CA LYS A 216 -3.08 7.89 -20.69
C LYS A 216 -1.88 8.40 -19.89
N SER A 217 -1.54 7.69 -18.83
CA SER A 217 -0.42 7.98 -17.94
C SER A 217 -0.01 6.74 -17.17
N TYR A 218 1.06 6.86 -16.37
CA TYR A 218 1.45 5.81 -15.42
C TYR A 218 0.37 5.46 -14.39
N ASN A 219 -0.58 6.36 -14.14
CA ASN A 219 -1.69 6.11 -13.23
C ASN A 219 -2.66 5.02 -13.72
N ASP A 220 -2.56 4.60 -14.97
CA ASP A 220 -3.38 3.53 -15.54
C ASP A 220 -2.70 2.14 -15.44
N ILE A 221 -1.56 2.05 -14.76
CA ILE A 221 -0.85 0.80 -14.41
C ILE A 221 -1.01 0.56 -12.91
N TRP A 222 -1.60 -0.56 -12.55
CA TRP A 222 -1.95 -0.88 -11.16
C TRP A 222 -1.17 -2.08 -10.62
N TRP A 223 0.15 -2.13 -10.90
CA TRP A 223 1.02 -3.17 -10.34
C TRP A 223 1.22 -3.03 -8.84
N ASP A 224 1.47 -4.15 -8.16
CA ASP A 224 1.73 -4.21 -6.71
C ASP A 224 2.99 -3.42 -6.29
N THR A 225 3.97 -3.35 -7.18
CA THR A 225 5.11 -2.43 -7.16
C THR A 225 5.17 -1.73 -8.50
N ARG A 226 5.35 -0.43 -8.53
CA ARG A 226 5.33 0.37 -9.74
C ARG A 226 6.56 1.27 -9.83
N ILE A 227 7.15 1.38 -11.03
CA ILE A 227 8.12 2.43 -11.32
C ILE A 227 7.34 3.67 -11.72
N ARG A 228 7.66 4.80 -11.12
CA ARG A 228 7.10 6.12 -11.42
C ARG A 228 8.17 7.04 -12.01
N PRO A 229 8.41 6.99 -13.32
CA PRO A 229 9.42 7.84 -13.97
C PRO A 229 9.15 9.32 -13.77
N ASP A 230 7.87 9.73 -13.81
CA ASP A 230 7.41 11.09 -13.58
C ASP A 230 7.77 11.65 -12.18
N PHE A 231 7.82 10.79 -11.17
CA PHE A 231 8.24 11.16 -9.81
C PHE A 231 9.69 10.78 -9.50
N GLY A 232 10.30 9.94 -10.34
CA GLY A 232 11.63 9.39 -10.07
C GLY A 232 11.66 8.43 -8.90
N THR A 233 10.60 7.64 -8.71
CA THR A 233 10.45 6.74 -7.55
C THR A 233 10.14 5.31 -7.96
N ILE A 234 10.38 4.36 -7.04
CA ILE A 234 9.59 3.15 -6.97
C ILE A 234 8.44 3.36 -5.98
N GLU A 235 7.33 2.73 -6.22
CA GLU A 235 6.11 2.82 -5.43
C GLU A 235 5.66 1.42 -5.02
N LEU A 236 5.61 1.14 -3.73
CA LEU A 236 5.04 -0.08 -3.15
C LEU A 236 3.53 0.14 -2.94
N ARG A 237 2.68 -0.64 -3.59
CA ARG A 237 1.21 -0.47 -3.60
C ARG A 237 0.45 -1.66 -3.00
N VAL A 238 1.14 -2.77 -2.76
CA VAL A 238 0.53 -4.04 -2.31
C VAL A 238 -0.08 -3.96 -0.91
N CYS A 239 0.34 -2.96 -0.11
CA CYS A 239 -0.05 -2.85 1.29
C CYS A 239 -1.52 -2.46 1.45
N ASP A 240 -2.24 -3.14 2.34
CA ASP A 240 -3.54 -2.69 2.81
C ASP A 240 -3.40 -1.40 3.63
N SER A 241 -4.42 -0.55 3.62
CA SER A 241 -4.49 0.62 4.50
C SER A 241 -4.50 0.19 5.97
N ILE A 242 -3.73 0.90 6.82
CA ILE A 242 -3.59 0.65 8.27
C ILE A 242 -3.46 1.97 9.02
N ASN A 243 -3.94 2.01 10.28
CA ASN A 243 -3.93 3.21 11.12
C ASN A 243 -2.70 3.35 12.05
N SER A 244 -1.78 2.40 12.08
CA SER A 244 -0.58 2.47 12.92
C SER A 244 0.55 3.20 12.20
N ILE A 245 0.84 4.42 12.62
CA ILE A 245 1.94 5.24 12.08
C ILE A 245 3.28 4.52 12.23
N GLU A 246 3.55 3.91 13.39
CA GLU A 246 4.80 3.19 13.61
C GLU A 246 4.95 1.99 12.66
N ARG A 247 3.85 1.29 12.33
CA ARG A 247 3.90 0.18 11.37
C ARG A 247 4.14 0.68 9.96
N ILE A 248 3.57 1.84 9.59
CA ILE A 248 3.84 2.51 8.31
C ILE A 248 5.31 2.89 8.23
N GLN A 249 5.89 3.50 9.27
CA GLN A 249 7.32 3.84 9.34
C GLN A 249 8.21 2.59 9.25
N ALA A 250 7.87 1.51 9.94
CA ALA A 250 8.62 0.25 9.86
C ALA A 250 8.63 -0.33 8.44
N ILE A 251 7.50 -0.30 7.73
CA ILE A 251 7.37 -0.74 6.33
C ILE A 251 8.19 0.16 5.42
N ALA A 252 8.09 1.48 5.58
CA ALA A 252 8.83 2.46 4.78
C ALA A 252 10.35 2.36 4.99
N SER A 253 10.81 2.22 6.23
CA SER A 253 12.22 2.04 6.56
C SER A 253 12.79 0.74 5.98
N LEU A 254 12.04 -0.36 6.06
CA LEU A 254 12.46 -1.63 5.46
C LEU A 254 12.54 -1.53 3.93
N LEU A 255 11.58 -0.84 3.28
CA LEU A 255 11.60 -0.61 1.83
C LEU A 255 12.78 0.28 1.42
N GLN A 256 13.02 1.38 2.14
CA GLN A 256 14.14 2.28 1.87
C GLN A 256 15.50 1.54 2.02
N ALA A 257 15.64 0.74 3.07
CA ALA A 257 16.82 -0.11 3.28
C ALA A 257 17.01 -1.13 2.14
N LEU A 258 15.92 -1.73 1.65
CA LEU A 258 15.95 -2.66 0.53
C LEU A 258 16.37 -1.96 -0.78
N CYS A 259 15.92 -0.73 -1.00
CA CYS A 259 16.30 0.10 -2.15
C CYS A 259 17.79 0.46 -2.12
N LEU A 260 18.33 0.85 -0.96
CA LEU A 260 19.76 1.09 -0.82
C LEU A 260 20.58 -0.18 -1.07
N TYR A 261 20.15 -1.30 -0.51
CA TYR A 261 20.78 -2.60 -0.73
C TYR A 261 20.84 -2.99 -2.21
N SER A 262 19.75 -2.76 -2.97
CA SER A 262 19.68 -3.07 -4.40
C SER A 262 20.70 -2.30 -5.24
N LYS A 263 21.10 -1.10 -4.81
CA LYS A 263 22.11 -0.27 -5.47
C LYS A 263 23.48 -0.96 -5.55
N THR A 264 23.85 -1.69 -4.51
CA THR A 264 25.18 -2.27 -4.33
C THR A 264 25.26 -3.75 -4.65
N LYS A 265 24.15 -4.47 -4.78
CA LYS A 265 24.12 -5.91 -4.93
C LYS A 265 23.48 -6.34 -6.25
N TYR A 266 23.91 -7.52 -6.73
CA TYR A 266 23.22 -8.18 -7.81
C TYR A 266 21.85 -8.70 -7.33
N VAL A 267 20.82 -8.44 -8.14
CA VAL A 267 19.47 -8.96 -7.91
C VAL A 267 19.28 -10.16 -8.83
N PRO A 268 19.26 -11.39 -8.30
CA PRO A 268 19.10 -12.58 -9.13
C PRO A 268 17.69 -12.60 -9.74
N LYS A 269 17.59 -13.09 -10.97
CA LYS A 269 16.31 -13.37 -11.60
C LYS A 269 15.56 -14.41 -10.77
N HIS A 270 14.28 -14.14 -10.50
CA HIS A 270 13.41 -15.05 -9.77
C HIS A 270 12.18 -15.43 -10.60
N SER A 271 11.61 -16.57 -10.30
CA SER A 271 10.44 -17.08 -11.01
C SER A 271 9.20 -16.25 -10.66
N HIS A 272 8.54 -15.70 -11.68
CA HIS A 272 7.25 -15.02 -11.53
C HIS A 272 6.20 -15.92 -10.86
N LEU A 273 6.12 -17.20 -11.25
CA LEU A 273 5.19 -18.18 -10.67
C LEU A 273 5.44 -18.36 -9.16
N ILE A 274 6.70 -18.50 -8.74
CA ILE A 274 7.06 -18.66 -7.32
C ILE A 274 6.74 -17.39 -6.53
N CYS A 275 7.04 -16.22 -7.07
CA CYS A 275 6.71 -14.95 -6.41
C CYS A 275 5.20 -14.76 -6.26
N LYS A 276 4.39 -15.11 -7.26
CA LYS A 276 2.93 -15.12 -7.15
C LYS A 276 2.42 -16.10 -6.10
N GLN A 277 3.03 -17.29 -6.00
CA GLN A 277 2.68 -18.24 -4.94
C GLN A 277 3.04 -17.70 -3.55
N ASN A 278 4.19 -17.04 -3.41
CA ASN A 278 4.59 -16.40 -2.15
C ASN A 278 3.66 -15.25 -1.77
N LYS A 279 3.23 -14.43 -2.76
CA LYS A 279 2.21 -13.41 -2.55
C LYS A 279 0.89 -14.00 -2.07
N TRP A 280 0.39 -15.06 -2.73
CA TRP A 280 -0.80 -15.78 -2.30
C TRP A 280 -0.70 -16.27 -0.84
N ASN A 281 0.47 -16.80 -0.45
CA ASN A 281 0.69 -17.25 0.92
C ASN A 281 0.59 -16.10 1.93
N ALA A 282 1.07 -14.90 1.56
CA ALA A 282 0.90 -13.69 2.38
C ALA A 282 -0.57 -13.25 2.47
N GLU A 283 -1.29 -13.23 1.35
CA GLU A 283 -2.72 -12.89 1.30
C GLU A 283 -3.55 -13.85 2.16
N ARG A 284 -3.20 -15.14 2.12
CA ARG A 284 -3.98 -16.20 2.79
C ARG A 284 -3.63 -16.37 4.25
N TYR A 285 -2.37 -16.22 4.65
CA TYR A 285 -1.86 -16.57 5.96
C TYR A 285 -1.09 -15.46 6.67
N SER A 286 -0.95 -14.28 6.05
CA SER A 286 -0.16 -13.15 6.57
C SER A 286 1.28 -13.57 6.92
N LEU A 287 1.82 -13.14 8.06
CA LEU A 287 3.18 -13.47 8.51
C LEU A 287 3.43 -14.97 8.76
N ASP A 288 2.38 -15.76 8.96
CA ASP A 288 2.48 -17.20 9.21
C ASP A 288 2.46 -18.02 7.89
N GLY A 289 2.28 -17.35 6.75
CA GLY A 289 2.37 -17.97 5.43
C GLY A 289 3.77 -18.47 5.11
N ASN A 290 3.83 -19.45 4.21
CA ASN A 290 5.10 -19.98 3.70
C ASN A 290 5.69 -19.10 2.61
N PHE A 291 7.02 -19.03 2.56
CA PHE A 291 7.84 -18.38 1.55
C PHE A 291 8.77 -19.40 0.90
N ILE A 292 8.67 -19.56 -0.40
CA ILE A 292 9.56 -20.39 -1.21
C ILE A 292 10.75 -19.53 -1.63
N THR A 293 11.94 -19.91 -1.21
CA THR A 293 13.19 -19.20 -1.54
C THR A 293 13.70 -19.57 -2.94
N ASN A 294 14.65 -18.82 -3.50
CA ASN A 294 15.20 -19.09 -4.84
C ASN A 294 15.89 -20.46 -4.96
N ASP A 295 16.42 -20.99 -3.86
CA ASP A 295 17.03 -22.32 -3.76
C ASP A 295 16.00 -23.45 -3.46
N GLY A 296 14.69 -23.12 -3.48
CA GLY A 296 13.59 -24.06 -3.31
C GLY A 296 13.28 -24.44 -1.86
N ASN A 297 13.92 -23.80 -0.87
CA ASN A 297 13.62 -24.05 0.53
C ASN A 297 12.31 -23.38 0.95
N LEU A 298 11.61 -24.00 1.90
CA LEU A 298 10.38 -23.47 2.49
C LEU A 298 10.65 -22.89 3.89
N VAL A 299 10.33 -21.61 4.07
CA VAL A 299 10.41 -20.92 5.36
C VAL A 299 9.12 -20.13 5.61
N SER A 300 8.82 -19.68 6.83
CA SER A 300 7.71 -18.75 7.02
C SER A 300 8.07 -17.34 6.49
N ILE A 301 7.06 -16.56 6.06
CA ILE A 301 7.24 -15.16 5.66
C ILE A 301 7.88 -14.37 6.81
N ARG A 302 7.47 -14.62 8.05
CA ARG A 302 8.07 -14.07 9.27
C ARG A 302 9.58 -14.40 9.36
N THR A 303 9.96 -15.64 9.13
CA THR A 303 11.37 -16.07 9.13
C THR A 303 12.15 -15.40 8.00
N MET A 304 11.55 -15.28 6.82
CA MET A 304 12.18 -14.58 5.68
C MET A 304 12.38 -13.09 5.96
N GLY A 305 11.39 -12.43 6.59
CA GLY A 305 11.52 -11.02 7.03
C GLY A 305 12.65 -10.83 8.02
N LYS A 306 12.79 -11.72 9.01
CA LYS A 306 13.90 -11.70 9.98
C LYS A 306 15.27 -11.96 9.33
N LYS A 307 15.32 -12.84 8.33
CA LYS A 307 16.56 -13.08 7.56
C LYS A 307 16.96 -11.84 6.77
N LEU A 308 16.01 -11.21 6.07
CA LEU A 308 16.24 -9.97 5.35
C LEU A 308 16.74 -8.88 6.30
N LEU A 309 16.05 -8.64 7.41
CA LEU A 309 16.44 -7.62 8.39
C LEU A 309 17.87 -7.83 8.92
N ARG A 310 18.24 -9.08 9.25
CA ARG A 310 19.60 -9.41 9.69
C ARG A 310 20.65 -9.12 8.62
N VAL A 311 20.38 -9.44 7.36
CA VAL A 311 21.30 -9.15 6.26
C VAL A 311 21.48 -7.65 6.09
N LEU A 312 20.40 -6.87 6.05
CA LEU A 312 20.47 -5.41 5.91
C LEU A 312 21.22 -4.76 7.08
N LYS A 313 20.95 -5.23 8.32
CA LYS A 313 21.66 -4.77 9.54
C LYS A 313 23.16 -5.11 9.48
N SER A 314 23.52 -6.33 9.13
CA SER A 314 24.93 -6.77 9.09
C SER A 314 25.76 -6.05 8.04
N LEU A 315 25.12 -5.52 7.01
CA LEU A 315 25.74 -4.72 5.95
C LEU A 315 25.79 -3.22 6.27
N GLY A 316 25.32 -2.79 7.45
CA GLY A 316 25.30 -1.38 7.85
C GLY A 316 24.32 -0.50 7.08
N ILE A 317 23.34 -1.10 6.36
CA ILE A 317 22.40 -0.35 5.50
C ILE A 317 21.58 0.67 6.32
N PHE A 318 21.09 0.27 7.50
CA PHE A 318 20.32 1.17 8.36
C PHE A 318 21.21 2.29 8.94
N SER A 319 22.50 2.03 9.18
CA SER A 319 23.47 3.04 9.63
C SER A 319 23.73 4.08 8.55
N GLU A 320 23.89 3.65 7.29
CA GLU A 320 24.06 4.55 6.14
C GLU A 320 22.84 5.46 5.94
N LEU A 321 21.63 4.97 6.27
CA LEU A 321 20.38 5.72 6.20
C LEU A 321 20.05 6.52 7.48
N SER A 322 20.83 6.35 8.56
CA SER A 322 20.54 6.90 9.89
C SER A 322 19.17 6.45 10.45
N THR A 323 18.81 5.20 10.18
CA THR A 323 17.49 4.59 10.51
C THR A 323 17.62 3.35 11.41
N GLU A 324 18.71 3.22 12.18
CA GLU A 324 18.97 2.05 13.05
C GLU A 324 17.89 1.84 14.10
N HIS A 325 17.28 2.90 14.60
CA HIS A 325 16.21 2.84 15.60
C HIS A 325 14.94 2.15 15.06
N TYR A 326 14.74 2.07 13.74
CA TYR A 326 13.64 1.31 13.14
C TYR A 326 13.88 -0.21 13.12
N VAL A 327 15.09 -0.69 13.33
CA VAL A 327 15.39 -2.13 13.33
C VAL A 327 14.57 -2.86 14.39
N GLU A 328 14.53 -2.33 15.62
CA GLU A 328 13.74 -2.92 16.71
C GLU A 328 12.23 -2.85 16.41
N LEU A 329 11.78 -1.77 15.79
CA LEU A 329 10.38 -1.58 15.40
C LEU A 329 9.96 -2.57 14.31
N ILE A 330 10.80 -2.77 13.29
CA ILE A 330 10.58 -3.78 12.24
C ILE A 330 10.54 -5.18 12.86
N GLU A 331 11.49 -5.48 13.75
CA GLU A 331 11.54 -6.77 14.45
C GLU A 331 10.29 -7.00 15.28
N LYS A 332 9.83 -6.00 16.05
CA LYS A 332 8.56 -6.02 16.79
C LYS A 332 7.40 -6.43 15.88
N PHE A 333 7.21 -5.75 14.74
CA PHE A 333 6.09 -6.03 13.84
C PHE A 333 6.23 -7.35 13.06
N LEU A 334 7.45 -7.87 12.89
CA LEU A 334 7.66 -9.23 12.42
C LEU A 334 7.31 -10.30 13.50
N HIS A 335 7.25 -9.94 14.77
CA HIS A 335 6.83 -10.84 15.86
C HIS A 335 5.34 -10.75 16.17
N GLU A 336 4.78 -9.56 16.19
CA GLU A 336 3.38 -9.31 16.50
C GLU A 336 2.43 -9.83 15.43
N PRO A 337 1.18 -10.14 15.82
CA PRO A 337 0.11 -10.38 14.86
C PRO A 337 -0.14 -9.16 13.97
N SER A 338 -0.47 -9.39 12.69
CA SER A 338 -0.96 -8.34 11.80
C SER A 338 -2.32 -7.80 12.23
N VAL A 339 -2.75 -6.68 11.65
CA VAL A 339 -4.06 -6.08 11.94
C VAL A 339 -5.18 -7.09 11.64
N SER A 340 -5.12 -7.77 10.48
CA SER A 340 -6.11 -8.78 10.11
C SER A 340 -6.16 -9.98 11.08
N GLN A 341 -5.01 -10.42 11.61
CA GLN A 341 -4.97 -11.50 12.60
C GLN A 341 -5.67 -11.09 13.91
N LYS A 342 -5.45 -9.85 14.38
CA LYS A 342 -6.14 -9.28 15.54
C LYS A 342 -7.65 -9.15 15.27
N ILE A 343 -8.06 -8.65 14.11
CA ILE A 343 -9.46 -8.54 13.68
C ILE A 343 -10.14 -9.93 13.69
N ILE A 344 -9.53 -10.92 13.04
CA ILE A 344 -10.09 -12.29 12.97
C ILE A 344 -10.23 -12.91 14.35
N TYR A 345 -9.22 -12.72 15.21
CA TYR A 345 -9.24 -13.26 16.57
C TYR A 345 -10.40 -12.69 17.40
N ASP A 346 -10.58 -11.34 17.37
CA ASP A 346 -11.65 -10.69 18.11
C ASP A 346 -13.03 -11.05 17.54
N TYR A 347 -13.20 -11.04 16.21
CA TYR A 347 -14.44 -11.44 15.55
C TYR A 347 -14.86 -12.88 15.85
N ARG A 348 -13.91 -13.80 16.03
CA ARG A 348 -14.25 -15.19 16.40
C ARG A 348 -14.89 -15.27 17.78
N LYS A 349 -14.61 -14.34 18.68
CA LYS A 349 -15.16 -14.28 20.03
C LYS A 349 -16.56 -13.65 20.08
N ASP A 350 -16.75 -12.51 19.41
CA ASP A 350 -17.95 -11.66 19.58
C ASP A 350 -18.84 -11.60 18.34
N LYS A 351 -18.38 -12.05 17.17
CA LYS A 351 -19.06 -11.97 15.87
C LYS A 351 -19.44 -10.54 15.45
N SER A 352 -18.79 -9.54 16.03
CA SER A 352 -19.09 -8.13 15.79
C SER A 352 -18.28 -7.57 14.61
N LEU A 353 -18.96 -7.25 13.51
CA LEU A 353 -18.35 -6.48 12.41
C LEU A 353 -18.04 -5.05 12.84
N LYS A 354 -18.84 -4.47 13.75
CA LYS A 354 -18.60 -3.13 14.29
C LYS A 354 -17.26 -3.07 15.02
N ASN A 355 -16.95 -4.07 15.84
CA ASN A 355 -15.65 -4.16 16.52
C ASN A 355 -14.48 -4.38 15.53
N ALA A 356 -14.73 -5.11 14.43
CA ALA A 356 -13.75 -5.27 13.35
C ALA A 356 -13.44 -3.92 12.67
N ILE A 357 -14.46 -3.11 12.39
CA ILE A 357 -14.29 -1.77 11.80
C ILE A 357 -13.56 -0.83 12.76
N ALA A 358 -13.90 -0.90 14.06
CA ALA A 358 -13.29 -0.06 15.09
C ALA A 358 -11.76 -0.21 15.17
N LYS A 359 -11.19 -1.37 14.77
CA LYS A 359 -9.73 -1.58 14.71
C LYS A 359 -9.00 -0.68 13.70
N GLY A 360 -9.72 -0.16 12.72
CA GLY A 360 -9.16 0.75 11.72
C GLY A 360 -9.45 2.23 11.99
N ILE A 361 -10.21 2.59 13.03
CA ILE A 361 -10.52 3.99 13.34
C ILE A 361 -9.22 4.75 13.63
N ILE A 362 -9.10 5.91 12.98
CA ILE A 362 -8.04 6.89 13.25
C ILE A 362 -8.42 7.67 14.52
N SER A 363 -7.46 7.75 15.46
CA SER A 363 -7.62 8.38 16.78
C SER A 363 -6.37 9.17 17.16
#